data_baa2d3d9a2b06cce2da1fa23d6e99d02
#
_entry.id   baa2d3d9a2b06cce2da1fa23d6e99d02
#
_cell.length_a   1.000
_cell.length_b   1.000
_cell.length_c   1.000
_cell.angle_alpha   90.00
_cell.angle_beta   90.00
_cell.angle_gamma   90.00
#
_symmetry.space_group_name_H-M   'P 1'
#
loop_
_entity.id
_entity.type
_entity.pdbx_description
1 polymer ?
#
loop_
_entity_poly.entity_id
_entity_poly.type
_entity_poly.pdbx_seq_one_letter_code
_entity_poly.pdbx_strand_id
1 'polypeptide(L)'
;MNDSETKPKTTSAKRRTRSGGRAANTARRGGELFKQSPWRIPVNQDPPIEPLPEEGVEAIHDGAMKILENIGIEFLNEEAQDLFAKAGCRVEGSNVRMDREWVMEMVRKAPSRFTITPRNEEREIIIGDLHILFGNVSSPPNYYDLDLGKKVPGTREQCANLIKLSHYFNCIHMIGGYPVEPVDLHPSIRHLDVLFDKLTLSDKVCHAYALGKERVEDVMEMVKIAGGLSEEEFQSKPHLYTNINSTSPLKHDHPMIDGSLRMIRRGQAVFVTPFTLAGAMAPVTITGAVTLSIAEALSAIALFQHVQPGCACVIGTFTSNVDMKSGAPAFGTPEYMRATQITGQMARFYGIPMRASGVCTANVPDGQSIWETSNSLWSAVQSGTHVVYHAAGWLEGGLIACPEKFIMD
;
A
#
# COMPACT_ATOMS: atom_id res chain seq x y z
N MET A 1 -78.87 53.29 -33.42
CA MET A 1 -78.83 52.32 -32.40
C MET A 1 -77.87 51.26 -32.85
N ASN A 2 -76.59 51.40 -32.54
CA ASN A 2 -75.56 50.46 -32.94
C ASN A 2 -74.71 50.14 -31.67
N ASP A 3 -74.89 48.96 -31.19
CA ASP A 3 -74.06 48.45 -30.12
C ASP A 3 -72.85 47.78 -30.78
N SER A 4 -71.66 48.30 -30.49
CA SER A 4 -70.37 47.74 -30.86
C SER A 4 -69.75 47.00 -29.68
N GLU A 5 -69.82 45.66 -29.70
CA GLU A 5 -69.12 44.79 -28.76
C GLU A 5 -67.61 44.77 -29.02
N THR A 6 -66.87 45.24 -28.06
CA THR A 6 -65.39 45.09 -28.04
C THR A 6 -64.99 43.79 -27.39
N LYS A 7 -64.36 42.87 -28.18
CA LYS A 7 -63.75 41.64 -27.68
C LYS A 7 -62.40 41.91 -26.97
N PRO A 8 -62.11 41.30 -25.83
CA PRO A 8 -60.83 41.46 -25.18
C PRO A 8 -59.71 40.68 -25.86
N LYS A 9 -58.57 41.35 -26.08
CA LYS A 9 -57.33 40.76 -26.61
C LYS A 9 -56.70 39.87 -25.54
N THR A 10 -56.66 38.53 -25.78
CA THR A 10 -55.88 37.59 -25.01
C THR A 10 -54.40 37.71 -25.40
N THR A 11 -53.58 38.24 -24.51
CA THR A 11 -52.12 38.21 -24.57
C THR A 11 -51.64 36.81 -24.26
N SER A 12 -51.19 36.06 -25.29
CA SER A 12 -50.51 34.81 -25.15
C SER A 12 -49.15 35.03 -24.47
N ALA A 13 -49.00 34.55 -23.22
CA ALA A 13 -47.74 34.53 -22.53
C ALA A 13 -46.81 33.52 -23.23
N LYS A 14 -45.74 33.99 -23.88
CA LYS A 14 -44.66 33.15 -24.43
C LYS A 14 -44.04 32.33 -23.31
N ARG A 15 -44.32 31.03 -23.30
CA ARG A 15 -43.67 30.03 -22.47
C ARG A 15 -42.17 30.08 -22.73
N ARG A 16 -41.39 30.62 -21.79
CA ARG A 16 -39.92 30.55 -21.82
C ARG A 16 -39.53 29.09 -21.77
N THR A 17 -39.15 28.50 -22.90
CA THR A 17 -38.49 27.22 -22.96
C THR A 17 -37.15 27.34 -22.24
N ARG A 18 -36.99 26.61 -21.12
CA ARG A 18 -35.70 26.46 -20.45
C ARG A 18 -34.77 25.70 -21.41
N SER A 19 -34.02 26.42 -22.25
CA SER A 19 -32.92 25.86 -23.04
C SER A 19 -31.76 25.66 -22.08
N GLY A 20 -31.48 24.44 -21.69
CA GLY A 20 -30.36 24.09 -20.88
C GLY A 20 -30.65 22.89 -19.99
N GLY A 21 -30.72 21.70 -20.56
CA GLY A 21 -30.72 20.48 -19.81
C GLY A 21 -29.38 20.27 -19.06
N ARG A 22 -29.32 19.35 -18.12
CA ARG A 22 -28.12 19.00 -17.34
C ARG A 22 -26.86 18.87 -18.21
N ALA A 23 -26.98 18.31 -19.43
CA ALA A 23 -25.89 18.16 -20.41
C ALA A 23 -25.29 19.49 -20.91
N ALA A 24 -26.13 20.51 -21.15
CA ALA A 24 -25.67 21.83 -21.59
C ALA A 24 -24.99 22.63 -20.47
N ASN A 25 -25.36 22.40 -19.20
CA ASN A 25 -24.66 22.97 -18.06
C ASN A 25 -23.30 22.28 -17.79
N THR A 26 -23.16 21.02 -18.10
CA THR A 26 -21.90 20.28 -18.00
C THR A 26 -20.91 20.74 -19.09
N ALA A 27 -21.36 20.94 -20.32
CA ALA A 27 -20.55 21.49 -21.41
C ALA A 27 -20.08 22.94 -21.16
N ARG A 28 -20.88 23.75 -20.46
CA ARG A 28 -20.51 25.14 -20.07
C ARG A 28 -19.51 25.22 -18.92
N ARG A 29 -19.33 24.16 -18.13
CA ARG A 29 -18.40 24.08 -17.00
C ARG A 29 -17.04 23.51 -17.33
N GLY A 30 -16.68 23.40 -18.60
CA GLY A 30 -15.34 22.99 -19.03
C GLY A 30 -14.98 21.57 -18.59
N GLY A 31 -15.72 20.59 -19.04
CA GLY A 31 -15.24 19.20 -19.15
C GLY A 31 -14.89 18.42 -17.89
N GLU A 32 -14.93 18.97 -16.68
CA GLU A 32 -14.75 18.18 -15.48
C GLU A 32 -16.03 17.39 -15.18
N LEU A 33 -15.99 16.10 -15.47
CA LEU A 33 -17.07 15.17 -15.16
C LEU A 33 -17.30 15.07 -13.64
N PHE A 34 -16.26 15.35 -12.85
CA PHE A 34 -16.23 15.16 -11.42
C PHE A 34 -15.40 16.28 -10.75
N LYS A 35 -15.96 16.99 -9.78
CA LYS A 35 -15.24 18.02 -9.04
C LYS A 35 -14.48 17.40 -7.87
N GLN A 36 -13.16 17.46 -7.89
CA GLN A 36 -12.28 16.96 -6.84
C GLN A 36 -11.75 18.08 -5.96
N SER A 37 -11.38 17.73 -4.73
CA SER A 37 -10.51 18.59 -3.91
C SER A 37 -9.13 18.69 -4.56
N PRO A 38 -8.41 19.81 -4.40
CA PRO A 38 -7.02 19.88 -4.84
C PRO A 38 -6.18 18.77 -4.22
N TRP A 39 -5.16 18.32 -4.95
CA TRP A 39 -4.20 17.35 -4.43
C TRP A 39 -3.52 17.90 -3.18
N ARG A 40 -3.49 17.12 -2.13
CA ARG A 40 -2.82 17.43 -0.86
C ARG A 40 -2.60 16.13 -0.09
N ILE A 41 -1.60 16.12 0.79
CA ILE A 41 -1.43 15.03 1.75
C ILE A 41 -2.32 15.34 2.96
N PRO A 42 -3.29 14.51 3.30
CA PRO A 42 -4.11 14.68 4.50
C PRO A 42 -3.28 14.56 5.78
N VAL A 43 -3.69 15.29 6.80
CA VAL A 43 -3.13 15.24 8.16
C VAL A 43 -4.22 14.70 9.08
N ASN A 44 -3.98 13.56 9.71
CA ASN A 44 -4.89 12.95 10.67
C ASN A 44 -4.61 13.53 12.07
N GLN A 45 -5.51 14.37 12.56
CA GLN A 45 -5.38 15.01 13.88
C GLN A 45 -6.05 14.22 15.01
N ASP A 46 -6.82 13.18 14.66
CA ASP A 46 -7.50 12.37 15.65
C ASP A 46 -6.50 11.49 16.40
N PRO A 47 -6.63 11.35 17.72
CA PRO A 47 -5.78 10.43 18.48
C PRO A 47 -6.01 9.00 18.01
N PRO A 48 -4.95 8.22 17.78
CA PRO A 48 -5.08 6.84 17.35
C PRO A 48 -5.75 5.98 18.44
N ILE A 49 -6.49 4.96 17.99
CA ILE A 49 -7.05 3.94 18.89
C ILE A 49 -5.92 3.04 19.38
N GLU A 50 -5.81 2.91 20.68
CA GLU A 50 -4.85 2.03 21.37
C GLU A 50 -5.57 0.89 22.08
N PRO A 51 -5.71 -0.27 21.43
CA PRO A 51 -6.56 -1.35 21.94
C PRO A 51 -5.93 -2.16 23.06
N LEU A 52 -4.64 -2.02 23.31
CA LEU A 52 -3.91 -2.76 24.37
C LEU A 52 -3.48 -1.81 25.48
N PRO A 53 -3.52 -2.27 26.75
CA PRO A 53 -2.82 -1.61 27.83
C PRO A 53 -1.30 -1.75 27.65
N GLU A 54 -0.51 -0.99 28.40
CA GLU A 54 0.95 -0.97 28.33
C GLU A 54 1.55 -2.36 28.48
N GLU A 55 1.07 -3.16 29.43
CA GLU A 55 1.52 -4.54 29.66
C GLU A 55 1.25 -5.45 28.44
N GLY A 56 0.18 -5.15 27.66
CA GLY A 56 -0.14 -5.88 26.43
C GLY A 56 0.84 -5.54 25.30
N VAL A 57 1.28 -4.30 25.21
CA VAL A 57 2.31 -3.85 24.25
C VAL A 57 3.66 -4.49 24.61
N GLU A 58 4.03 -4.44 25.88
CA GLU A 58 5.26 -5.07 26.39
C GLU A 58 5.26 -6.58 26.17
N ALA A 59 4.12 -7.26 26.37
CA ALA A 59 4.01 -8.70 26.13
C ALA A 59 4.20 -9.09 24.66
N ILE A 60 3.69 -8.29 23.71
CA ILE A 60 3.93 -8.50 22.28
C ILE A 60 5.40 -8.25 21.95
N HIS A 61 5.98 -7.16 22.44
CA HIS A 61 7.39 -6.85 22.27
C HIS A 61 8.28 -7.99 22.78
N ASP A 62 8.06 -8.42 24.02
CA ASP A 62 8.83 -9.47 24.66
C ASP A 62 8.68 -10.82 23.93
N GLY A 63 7.47 -11.12 23.44
CA GLY A 63 7.19 -12.28 22.62
C GLY A 63 7.95 -12.24 21.28
N ALA A 64 7.97 -11.10 20.61
CA ALA A 64 8.73 -10.92 19.36
C ALA A 64 10.23 -11.06 19.59
N MET A 65 10.77 -10.47 20.67
CA MET A 65 12.18 -10.62 21.04
C MET A 65 12.54 -12.08 21.37
N LYS A 66 11.69 -12.80 22.10
CA LYS A 66 11.90 -14.23 22.37
C LYS A 66 11.92 -15.09 21.10
N ILE A 67 11.11 -14.74 20.10
CA ILE A 67 11.16 -15.40 18.79
C ILE A 67 12.53 -15.16 18.14
N LEU A 68 12.99 -13.92 18.10
CA LEU A 68 14.27 -13.55 17.47
C LEU A 68 15.49 -14.15 18.18
N GLU A 69 15.47 -14.21 19.52
CA GLU A 69 16.57 -14.74 20.33
C GLU A 69 16.63 -16.27 20.34
N ASN A 70 15.48 -16.94 20.50
CA ASN A 70 15.46 -18.36 20.84
C ASN A 70 15.08 -19.26 19.65
N ILE A 71 14.23 -18.78 18.73
CA ILE A 71 13.80 -19.52 17.56
C ILE A 71 14.63 -19.09 16.35
N GLY A 72 14.72 -17.79 16.10
CA GLY A 72 15.36 -17.18 14.93
C GLY A 72 14.46 -17.08 13.73
N ILE A 73 14.97 -16.44 12.68
CA ILE A 73 14.31 -16.25 11.39
C ILE A 73 15.20 -16.85 10.29
N GLU A 74 14.63 -17.58 9.36
CA GLU A 74 15.34 -18.07 8.19
C GLU A 74 15.52 -16.93 7.17
N PHE A 75 16.77 -16.64 6.81
CA PHE A 75 17.12 -15.77 5.70
C PHE A 75 17.72 -16.62 4.58
N LEU A 76 17.00 -16.78 3.46
CA LEU A 76 17.45 -17.58 2.31
C LEU A 76 18.41 -16.82 1.38
N ASN A 77 19.00 -15.73 1.86
CA ASN A 77 19.96 -14.90 1.15
C ASN A 77 21.31 -15.00 1.84
N GLU A 78 22.34 -15.53 1.16
CA GLU A 78 23.69 -15.77 1.70
C GLU A 78 24.37 -14.47 2.14
N GLU A 79 24.21 -13.37 1.38
CA GLU A 79 24.75 -12.07 1.76
C GLU A 79 24.15 -11.57 3.09
N ALA A 80 22.84 -11.76 3.29
CA ALA A 80 22.19 -11.41 4.56
C ALA A 80 22.74 -12.24 5.72
N GLN A 81 22.96 -13.55 5.54
CA GLN A 81 23.56 -14.43 6.54
C GLN A 81 24.96 -13.95 6.93
N ASP A 82 25.79 -13.60 5.93
CA ASP A 82 27.13 -13.05 6.16
C ASP A 82 27.11 -11.71 6.92
N LEU A 83 26.17 -10.82 6.58
CA LEU A 83 25.97 -9.54 7.26
C LEU A 83 25.58 -9.73 8.73
N PHE A 84 24.64 -10.63 9.01
CA PHE A 84 24.28 -10.98 10.38
C PHE A 84 25.43 -11.59 11.16
N ALA A 85 26.19 -12.52 10.55
CA ALA A 85 27.35 -13.11 11.20
C ALA A 85 28.42 -12.06 11.55
N LYS A 86 28.69 -11.11 10.66
CA LYS A 86 29.59 -9.96 10.91
C LYS A 86 29.06 -9.02 12.00
N ALA A 87 27.75 -8.92 12.13
CA ALA A 87 27.10 -8.14 13.19
C ALA A 87 27.12 -8.84 14.56
N GLY A 88 27.64 -10.08 14.65
CA GLY A 88 27.70 -10.87 15.89
C GLY A 88 26.43 -11.67 16.18
N CYS A 89 25.49 -11.74 15.25
CA CYS A 89 24.31 -12.60 15.37
C CYS A 89 24.69 -14.08 15.23
N ARG A 90 23.92 -14.97 15.84
CA ARG A 90 24.13 -16.41 15.72
C ARG A 90 23.48 -16.91 14.44
N VAL A 91 24.31 -17.37 13.48
CA VAL A 91 23.86 -17.90 12.18
C VAL A 91 24.13 -19.40 12.14
N GLU A 92 23.08 -20.20 11.92
CA GLU A 92 23.15 -21.66 11.79
C GLU A 92 22.43 -22.07 10.50
N GLY A 93 23.19 -22.30 9.42
CA GLY A 93 22.62 -22.44 8.07
C GLY A 93 21.89 -21.16 7.67
N SER A 94 20.61 -21.27 7.29
CA SER A 94 19.76 -20.11 6.98
C SER A 94 19.12 -19.45 8.21
N ASN A 95 19.16 -20.10 9.38
CA ASN A 95 18.53 -19.59 10.59
C ASN A 95 19.44 -18.57 11.27
N VAL A 96 18.86 -17.39 11.54
CA VAL A 96 19.55 -16.28 12.21
C VAL A 96 18.83 -15.96 13.51
N ARG A 97 19.57 -16.04 14.63
CA ARG A 97 19.10 -15.59 15.94
C ARG A 97 19.78 -14.27 16.30
N MET A 98 18.98 -13.34 16.76
CA MET A 98 19.37 -11.96 17.02
C MET A 98 19.12 -11.61 18.49
N ASP A 99 20.14 -11.06 19.14
CA ASP A 99 20.00 -10.51 20.47
C ASP A 99 19.05 -9.31 20.48
N ARG A 100 18.17 -9.21 21.50
CA ARG A 100 17.16 -8.15 21.59
C ARG A 100 17.77 -6.75 21.67
N GLU A 101 18.89 -6.59 22.37
CA GLU A 101 19.55 -5.29 22.51
C GLU A 101 20.08 -4.83 21.16
N TRP A 102 20.71 -5.74 20.40
CA TRP A 102 21.16 -5.47 19.04
C TRP A 102 20.01 -5.13 18.11
N VAL A 103 18.91 -5.90 18.14
CA VAL A 103 17.71 -5.60 17.33
C VAL A 103 17.21 -4.21 17.62
N MET A 104 17.04 -3.86 18.92
CA MET A 104 16.53 -2.56 19.31
C MET A 104 17.51 -1.41 19.04
N GLU A 105 18.83 -1.65 19.11
CA GLU A 105 19.82 -0.68 18.66
C GLU A 105 19.66 -0.37 17.17
N MET A 106 19.50 -1.38 16.33
CA MET A 106 19.29 -1.19 14.89
C MET A 106 17.95 -0.51 14.61
N VAL A 107 16.86 -0.98 15.19
CA VAL A 107 15.51 -0.43 15.00
C VAL A 107 15.44 1.07 15.33
N ARG A 108 16.12 1.53 16.40
CA ARG A 108 16.17 2.95 16.76
C ARG A 108 16.86 3.85 15.74
N LYS A 109 17.62 3.28 14.78
CA LYS A 109 18.24 4.04 13.69
C LYS A 109 17.27 4.37 12.56
N ALA A 110 16.13 3.67 12.48
CA ALA A 110 15.13 3.92 11.47
C ALA A 110 14.48 5.30 11.66
N PRO A 111 14.34 6.10 10.60
CA PRO A 111 13.74 7.42 10.70
C PRO A 111 12.23 7.31 10.96
N SER A 112 11.72 8.09 11.91
CA SER A 112 10.27 8.20 12.18
C SER A 112 9.54 9.03 11.11
N ARG A 113 10.29 9.76 10.26
CA ARG A 113 9.78 10.59 9.18
C ARG A 113 10.77 10.67 8.03
N PHE A 114 10.26 10.55 6.81
CA PHE A 114 11.03 10.76 5.58
C PHE A 114 10.11 11.19 4.43
N THR A 115 10.69 11.62 3.31
CA THR A 115 9.94 11.93 2.09
C THR A 115 10.29 10.96 0.96
N ILE A 116 9.40 10.82 -0.01
CA ILE A 116 9.69 10.18 -1.29
C ILE A 116 9.36 11.19 -2.38
N THR A 117 10.36 11.57 -3.18
CA THR A 117 10.24 12.60 -4.20
C THR A 117 10.16 11.98 -5.58
N PRO A 118 9.00 11.97 -6.26
CA PRO A 118 8.89 11.47 -7.63
C PRO A 118 9.47 12.47 -8.63
N ARG A 119 9.40 12.15 -9.92
CA ARG A 119 9.81 13.02 -11.03
C ARG A 119 9.21 14.43 -10.97
N ASN A 120 7.93 14.55 -10.57
CA ASN A 120 7.29 15.83 -10.29
C ASN A 120 7.38 16.11 -8.79
N GLU A 121 8.24 17.04 -8.39
CA GLU A 121 8.46 17.40 -6.97
C GLU A 121 7.19 17.93 -6.29
N GLU A 122 6.22 18.50 -7.02
CA GLU A 122 4.92 18.91 -6.46
C GLU A 122 4.08 17.70 -5.96
N ARG A 123 4.48 16.49 -6.33
CA ARG A 123 3.89 15.22 -5.89
C ARG A 123 4.72 14.51 -4.82
N GLU A 124 5.70 15.20 -4.22
CA GLU A 124 6.44 14.66 -3.08
C GLU A 124 5.48 14.22 -1.98
N ILE A 125 5.74 13.06 -1.39
CA ILE A 125 4.95 12.52 -0.28
C ILE A 125 5.77 12.49 1.00
N ILE A 126 5.10 12.72 2.12
CA ILE A 126 5.66 12.68 3.47
C ILE A 126 5.12 11.43 4.16
N ILE A 127 6.02 10.59 4.67
CA ILE A 127 5.71 9.41 5.48
C ILE A 127 6.22 9.67 6.89
N GLY A 128 5.32 9.73 7.84
CA GLY A 128 5.61 10.07 9.24
C GLY A 128 4.72 11.19 9.78
N ASP A 129 4.94 11.57 11.02
CA ASP A 129 4.15 12.53 11.80
C ASP A 129 2.65 12.14 11.80
N LEU A 130 1.79 13.06 11.41
CA LEU A 130 0.33 12.85 11.29
C LEU A 130 -0.15 12.71 9.85
N HIS A 131 0.77 12.61 8.88
CA HIS A 131 0.42 12.50 7.47
C HIS A 131 -0.13 11.11 7.14
N ILE A 132 -1.16 11.07 6.28
CA ILE A 132 -1.75 9.83 5.80
C ILE A 132 -1.82 9.82 4.28
N LEU A 133 -1.38 8.73 3.68
CA LEU A 133 -1.30 8.53 2.24
C LEU A 133 -2.17 7.37 1.80
N PHE A 134 -2.77 7.47 0.63
CA PHE A 134 -3.57 6.40 0.04
C PHE A 134 -2.95 5.93 -1.28
N GLY A 135 -2.80 4.62 -1.41
CA GLY A 135 -2.34 3.94 -2.62
C GLY A 135 -3.42 3.01 -3.18
N ASN A 136 -3.41 2.82 -4.48
CA ASN A 136 -4.36 1.96 -5.20
C ASN A 136 -4.15 0.46 -4.93
N VAL A 137 -5.04 -0.36 -5.48
CA VAL A 137 -4.90 -1.83 -5.58
C VAL A 137 -3.56 -2.21 -6.22
N SER A 138 -2.99 -3.33 -5.78
CA SER A 138 -1.69 -3.81 -6.25
C SER A 138 -1.65 -5.34 -6.34
N SER A 139 -1.12 -5.83 -7.45
CA SER A 139 -0.72 -7.23 -7.70
C SER A 139 -1.84 -8.27 -7.90
N PRO A 140 -3.13 -7.94 -8.10
CA PRO A 140 -4.08 -8.98 -8.44
C PRO A 140 -3.81 -9.53 -9.85
N PRO A 141 -3.90 -10.86 -10.03
CA PRO A 141 -3.67 -11.48 -11.35
C PRO A 141 -4.85 -11.31 -12.32
N ASN A 142 -6.02 -10.94 -11.81
CA ASN A 142 -7.26 -10.83 -12.58
C ASN A 142 -7.86 -9.43 -12.50
N TYR A 143 -8.70 -9.16 -13.48
CA TYR A 143 -9.50 -7.94 -13.61
C TYR A 143 -10.98 -8.32 -13.60
N TYR A 144 -11.82 -7.54 -12.95
CA TYR A 144 -13.27 -7.68 -13.04
C TYR A 144 -13.79 -6.88 -14.23
N ASP A 145 -14.36 -7.57 -15.21
CA ASP A 145 -15.01 -6.95 -16.36
C ASP A 145 -16.50 -6.85 -16.05
N LEU A 146 -16.97 -5.62 -15.82
CA LEU A 146 -18.35 -5.35 -15.43
C LEU A 146 -19.34 -5.66 -16.58
N ASP A 147 -18.95 -5.40 -17.83
CA ASP A 147 -19.81 -5.64 -18.99
C ASP A 147 -20.03 -7.15 -19.21
N LEU A 148 -18.98 -7.95 -18.96
CA LEU A 148 -19.06 -9.40 -19.01
C LEU A 148 -19.59 -10.01 -17.70
N GLY A 149 -19.63 -9.27 -16.61
CA GLY A 149 -20.06 -9.74 -15.30
C GLY A 149 -19.16 -10.84 -14.70
N LYS A 150 -17.86 -10.87 -15.05
CA LYS A 150 -16.94 -11.93 -14.62
C LYS A 150 -15.49 -11.45 -14.50
N LYS A 151 -14.66 -12.22 -13.77
CA LYS A 151 -13.23 -12.03 -13.75
C LYS A 151 -12.56 -12.58 -15.02
N VAL A 152 -11.58 -11.85 -15.51
CA VAL A 152 -10.73 -12.20 -16.65
C VAL A 152 -9.25 -12.01 -16.27
N PRO A 153 -8.29 -12.69 -16.93
CA PRO A 153 -6.88 -12.41 -16.70
C PRO A 153 -6.55 -10.94 -16.99
N GLY A 154 -5.68 -10.36 -16.18
CA GLY A 154 -5.26 -8.97 -16.37
C GLY A 154 -4.42 -8.76 -17.62
N THR A 155 -4.56 -7.59 -18.26
CA THR A 155 -3.79 -7.19 -19.46
C THR A 155 -3.03 -5.89 -19.22
N ARG A 156 -2.03 -5.59 -20.07
CA ARG A 156 -1.31 -4.30 -20.04
C ARG A 156 -2.25 -3.11 -20.21
N GLU A 157 -3.23 -3.21 -21.09
CA GLU A 157 -4.21 -2.14 -21.31
C GLU A 157 -5.01 -1.85 -20.04
N GLN A 158 -5.51 -2.89 -19.37
CA GLN A 158 -6.25 -2.76 -18.11
C GLN A 158 -5.36 -2.20 -16.99
N CYS A 159 -4.11 -2.65 -16.91
CA CYS A 159 -3.10 -2.10 -15.99
C CYS A 159 -2.88 -0.60 -16.23
N ALA A 160 -2.67 -0.19 -17.49
CA ALA A 160 -2.50 1.21 -17.88
C ALA A 160 -3.74 2.06 -17.55
N ASN A 161 -4.95 1.53 -17.75
CA ASN A 161 -6.19 2.22 -17.41
C ASN A 161 -6.34 2.44 -15.90
N LEU A 162 -5.95 1.47 -15.06
CA LEU A 162 -5.93 1.64 -13.60
C LEU A 162 -4.83 2.62 -13.14
N ILE A 163 -3.69 2.71 -13.85
CA ILE A 163 -2.67 3.74 -13.62
C ILE A 163 -3.24 5.13 -13.91
N LYS A 164 -3.97 5.30 -15.04
CA LYS A 164 -4.64 6.56 -15.37
C LYS A 164 -5.69 6.96 -14.34
N LEU A 165 -6.50 6.01 -13.83
CA LEU A 165 -7.44 6.27 -12.73
C LEU A 165 -6.69 6.71 -11.47
N SER A 166 -5.61 6.04 -11.11
CA SER A 166 -4.78 6.40 -9.97
C SER A 166 -4.16 7.80 -10.12
N HIS A 167 -3.76 8.18 -11.34
CA HIS A 167 -3.28 9.53 -11.63
C HIS A 167 -4.40 10.57 -11.54
N TYR A 168 -5.58 10.27 -12.09
CA TYR A 168 -6.73 11.18 -12.14
C TYR A 168 -7.22 11.57 -10.73
N PHE A 169 -7.34 10.61 -9.81
CA PHE A 169 -7.89 10.88 -8.47
C PHE A 169 -6.85 11.49 -7.52
N ASN A 170 -7.12 12.72 -7.05
CA ASN A 170 -6.24 13.45 -6.15
C ASN A 170 -6.13 12.84 -4.75
N CYS A 171 -7.07 11.98 -4.35
CA CYS A 171 -7.01 11.22 -3.09
C CYS A 171 -6.06 10.01 -3.16
N ILE A 172 -5.59 9.60 -4.34
CA ILE A 172 -4.56 8.57 -4.49
C ILE A 172 -3.20 9.26 -4.60
N HIS A 173 -2.31 9.01 -3.65
CA HIS A 173 -1.03 9.70 -3.52
C HIS A 173 0.14 8.94 -4.13
N MET A 174 0.03 7.62 -4.22
CA MET A 174 1.10 6.73 -4.68
C MET A 174 0.52 5.58 -5.50
N ILE A 175 1.28 5.12 -6.50
CA ILE A 175 0.90 3.99 -7.34
C ILE A 175 1.54 2.73 -6.80
N GLY A 176 0.72 1.74 -6.49
CA GLY A 176 1.10 0.42 -6.04
C GLY A 176 1.89 -0.37 -7.09
N GLY A 177 2.14 -1.63 -6.82
CA GLY A 177 2.80 -2.57 -7.72
C GLY A 177 2.14 -2.59 -9.11
N TYR A 178 1.81 -3.72 -9.66
CA TYR A 178 0.93 -3.75 -10.84
C TYR A 178 -0.51 -3.53 -10.38
N PRO A 179 -1.23 -2.44 -10.77
CA PRO A 179 -2.64 -2.27 -10.40
C PRO A 179 -3.52 -3.47 -10.76
N VAL A 180 -3.21 -4.12 -11.87
CA VAL A 180 -3.53 -5.51 -12.20
C VAL A 180 -2.32 -6.10 -12.91
N GLU A 181 -2.01 -7.37 -12.67
CA GLU A 181 -0.86 -8.02 -13.30
C GLU A 181 -1.11 -8.24 -14.81
N PRO A 182 -0.28 -7.68 -15.70
CA PRO A 182 -0.45 -7.86 -17.14
C PRO A 182 0.11 -9.22 -17.57
N VAL A 183 -0.72 -10.26 -17.48
CA VAL A 183 -0.31 -11.64 -17.80
C VAL A 183 -0.13 -11.90 -19.30
N ASP A 184 -0.56 -10.97 -20.14
CA ASP A 184 -0.30 -10.92 -21.59
C ASP A 184 1.14 -10.51 -21.92
N LEU A 185 1.90 -9.96 -20.96
CA LEU A 185 3.31 -9.66 -21.12
C LEU A 185 4.19 -10.79 -20.59
N HIS A 186 5.32 -11.04 -21.29
CA HIS A 186 6.28 -12.02 -20.82
C HIS A 186 6.89 -11.62 -19.45
N PRO A 187 7.02 -12.53 -18.49
CA PRO A 187 7.49 -12.19 -17.13
C PRO A 187 8.84 -11.49 -17.05
N SER A 188 9.76 -11.72 -18.02
CA SER A 188 11.10 -11.12 -18.03
C SER A 188 11.12 -9.63 -18.36
N ILE A 189 10.10 -9.10 -19.08
CA ILE A 189 10.02 -7.70 -19.51
C ILE A 189 8.88 -6.95 -18.85
N ARG A 190 7.98 -7.66 -18.19
CA ARG A 190 6.76 -7.09 -17.58
C ARG A 190 7.04 -5.89 -16.67
N HIS A 191 8.10 -5.98 -15.86
CA HIS A 191 8.49 -4.90 -14.95
C HIS A 191 8.92 -3.63 -15.69
N LEU A 192 9.59 -3.76 -16.84
CA LEU A 192 10.00 -2.63 -17.68
C LEU A 192 8.80 -1.93 -18.30
N ASP A 193 7.92 -2.70 -18.94
CA ASP A 193 6.73 -2.17 -19.60
C ASP A 193 5.79 -1.46 -18.63
N VAL A 194 5.50 -2.07 -17.47
CA VAL A 194 4.62 -1.45 -16.48
C VAL A 194 5.25 -0.24 -15.82
N LEU A 195 6.57 -0.26 -15.55
CA LEU A 195 7.21 0.94 -15.02
C LEU A 195 7.24 2.06 -16.05
N PHE A 196 7.48 1.76 -17.33
CA PHE A 196 7.35 2.74 -18.41
C PHE A 196 5.94 3.36 -18.43
N ASP A 197 4.89 2.55 -18.32
CA ASP A 197 3.51 3.03 -18.26
C ASP A 197 3.28 3.92 -17.02
N LYS A 198 3.79 3.55 -15.84
CA LYS A 198 3.71 4.39 -14.64
C LYS A 198 4.41 5.75 -14.80
N LEU A 199 5.61 5.74 -15.35
CA LEU A 199 6.41 6.96 -15.54
C LEU A 199 5.86 7.89 -16.63
N THR A 200 5.14 7.36 -17.62
CA THR A 200 4.57 8.15 -18.72
C THR A 200 3.12 8.57 -18.49
N LEU A 201 2.34 7.76 -17.77
CA LEU A 201 0.92 8.01 -17.52
C LEU A 201 0.63 8.68 -16.16
N SER A 202 1.64 8.78 -15.28
CA SER A 202 1.49 9.41 -13.97
C SER A 202 2.76 10.16 -13.57
N ASP A 203 2.60 11.13 -12.67
CA ASP A 203 3.67 11.90 -12.03
C ASP A 203 3.79 11.61 -10.52
N LYS A 204 3.04 10.63 -10.02
CA LYS A 204 3.03 10.23 -8.61
C LYS A 204 4.13 9.24 -8.27
N VAL A 205 4.45 9.14 -6.99
CA VAL A 205 5.39 8.12 -6.48
C VAL A 205 4.96 6.73 -6.90
N CYS A 206 5.90 5.93 -7.39
CA CYS A 206 5.63 4.57 -7.86
C CYS A 206 6.41 3.51 -7.07
N HIS A 207 5.80 2.34 -7.00
CA HIS A 207 6.36 1.12 -6.44
C HIS A 207 7.27 0.40 -7.44
N ALA A 208 8.36 -0.18 -6.93
CA ALA A 208 9.21 -1.15 -7.62
C ALA A 208 9.15 -2.50 -6.93
N TYR A 209 9.16 -3.61 -7.68
CA TYR A 209 9.27 -4.93 -7.08
C TYR A 209 10.72 -5.27 -6.76
N ALA A 210 11.04 -5.49 -5.48
CA ALA A 210 12.33 -6.02 -5.02
C ALA A 210 12.38 -7.56 -5.25
N LEU A 211 12.47 -7.99 -6.50
CA LEU A 211 12.47 -9.40 -6.89
C LEU A 211 13.78 -9.77 -7.59
N GLY A 212 14.89 -9.70 -6.85
CA GLY A 212 16.23 -10.00 -7.32
C GLY A 212 16.91 -8.83 -8.03
N LYS A 213 18.20 -9.02 -8.30
CA LYS A 213 19.13 -8.00 -8.81
C LYS A 213 18.64 -7.30 -10.07
N GLU A 214 18.36 -8.07 -11.12
CA GLU A 214 18.11 -7.52 -12.45
C GLU A 214 16.92 -6.56 -12.45
N ARG A 215 15.77 -7.00 -11.90
CA ARG A 215 14.55 -6.18 -11.87
C ARG A 215 14.69 -4.90 -11.06
N VAL A 216 15.40 -4.97 -9.96
CA VAL A 216 15.59 -3.80 -9.07
C VAL A 216 16.54 -2.79 -9.70
N GLU A 217 17.64 -3.23 -10.30
CA GLU A 217 18.58 -2.33 -11.00
C GLU A 217 17.91 -1.66 -12.19
N ASP A 218 17.17 -2.41 -13.03
CA ASP A 218 16.40 -1.87 -14.14
C ASP A 218 15.44 -0.76 -13.70
N VAL A 219 14.68 -1.03 -12.63
CA VAL A 219 13.68 -0.07 -12.12
C VAL A 219 14.32 1.18 -11.56
N MET A 220 15.40 1.05 -10.78
CA MET A 220 16.13 2.20 -10.23
C MET A 220 16.74 3.05 -11.36
N GLU A 221 17.31 2.41 -12.39
CA GLU A 221 17.86 3.12 -13.55
C GLU A 221 16.78 3.84 -14.36
N MET A 222 15.63 3.21 -14.60
CA MET A 222 14.50 3.86 -15.30
C MET A 222 13.98 5.08 -14.54
N VAL A 223 13.86 5.02 -13.23
CA VAL A 223 13.43 6.17 -12.41
C VAL A 223 14.46 7.27 -12.43
N LYS A 224 15.75 6.94 -12.33
CA LYS A 224 16.85 7.90 -12.43
C LYS A 224 16.87 8.63 -13.77
N ILE A 225 16.75 7.90 -14.89
CA ILE A 225 16.67 8.46 -16.25
C ILE A 225 15.44 9.36 -16.39
N ALA A 226 14.26 8.90 -15.94
CA ALA A 226 13.02 9.67 -16.05
C ALA A 226 13.02 10.95 -15.23
N GLY A 227 13.74 10.95 -14.10
CA GLY A 227 13.96 12.13 -13.25
C GLY A 227 15.10 13.05 -13.73
N GLY A 228 15.93 12.61 -14.68
CA GLY A 228 17.14 13.32 -15.09
C GLY A 228 18.18 13.44 -13.97
N LEU A 229 18.23 12.46 -13.05
CA LEU A 229 19.02 12.50 -11.83
C LEU A 229 20.44 11.93 -12.07
N SER A 230 21.45 12.57 -11.47
CA SER A 230 22.76 11.95 -11.27
C SER A 230 22.68 10.81 -10.24
N GLU A 231 23.74 10.01 -10.12
CA GLU A 231 23.76 8.93 -9.12
C GLU A 231 23.74 9.50 -7.69
N GLU A 232 24.46 10.60 -7.45
CA GLU A 232 24.51 11.28 -6.15
C GLU A 232 23.13 11.84 -5.77
N GLU A 233 22.42 12.47 -6.72
CA GLU A 233 21.07 12.98 -6.49
C GLU A 233 20.09 11.84 -6.20
N PHE A 234 20.16 10.74 -6.96
CA PHE A 234 19.31 9.58 -6.76
C PHE A 234 19.51 8.91 -5.39
N GLN A 235 20.78 8.85 -4.92
CA GLN A 235 21.11 8.27 -3.61
C GLN A 235 20.82 9.20 -2.42
N SER A 236 20.68 10.50 -2.65
CA SER A 236 20.54 11.49 -1.58
C SER A 236 19.20 11.42 -0.83
N LYS A 237 18.16 10.93 -1.49
CA LYS A 237 16.79 10.79 -0.95
C LYS A 237 16.02 9.71 -1.70
N PRO A 238 14.94 9.13 -1.10
CA PRO A 238 14.07 8.20 -1.81
C PRO A 238 13.32 8.84 -2.97
N HIS A 239 13.30 8.17 -4.13
CA HIS A 239 12.53 8.51 -5.33
C HIS A 239 11.45 7.47 -5.66
N LEU A 240 11.59 6.29 -5.10
CA LEU A 240 10.66 5.17 -5.22
C LEU A 240 10.69 4.33 -3.95
N TYR A 241 9.79 3.38 -3.88
CA TYR A 241 9.74 2.45 -2.76
C TYR A 241 9.46 1.02 -3.23
N THR A 242 9.78 0.07 -2.39
CA THR A 242 9.34 -1.32 -2.52
C THR A 242 8.56 -1.77 -1.30
N ASN A 243 7.73 -2.79 -1.48
CA ASN A 243 7.10 -3.51 -0.39
C ASN A 243 7.53 -4.98 -0.46
N ILE A 244 8.09 -5.48 0.62
CA ILE A 244 8.44 -6.89 0.76
C ILE A 244 7.55 -7.56 1.80
N ASN A 245 7.35 -8.85 1.61
CA ASN A 245 6.64 -9.72 2.54
C ASN A 245 7.59 -10.80 3.05
N SER A 246 7.40 -11.23 4.28
CA SER A 246 7.98 -12.48 4.76
C SER A 246 7.26 -13.68 4.14
N THR A 247 7.95 -14.79 4.00
CA THR A 247 7.35 -16.09 3.75
C THR A 247 7.01 -16.71 5.10
N SER A 248 5.91 -16.21 5.69
CA SER A 248 5.48 -16.60 7.05
C SER A 248 5.13 -18.10 7.12
N PRO A 249 5.48 -18.79 8.21
CA PRO A 249 6.15 -18.24 9.39
C PRO A 249 7.67 -18.20 9.29
N LEU A 250 8.27 -17.15 9.88
CA LEU A 250 9.68 -17.05 10.28
C LEU A 250 10.69 -17.19 9.12
N LYS A 251 10.40 -16.66 7.94
CA LYS A 251 11.27 -16.78 6.77
C LYS A 251 11.27 -15.54 5.88
N HIS A 252 12.44 -15.15 5.39
CA HIS A 252 12.63 -14.18 4.31
C HIS A 252 13.28 -14.86 3.11
N ASP A 253 12.69 -14.68 1.92
CA ASP A 253 13.22 -15.26 0.70
C ASP A 253 14.44 -14.50 0.15
N HIS A 254 15.18 -15.18 -0.74
CA HIS A 254 16.36 -14.59 -1.36
C HIS A 254 16.02 -13.36 -2.23
N PRO A 255 15.08 -13.41 -3.19
CA PRO A 255 14.93 -12.32 -4.15
C PRO A 255 14.43 -11.01 -3.51
N MET A 256 13.56 -11.07 -2.49
CA MET A 256 13.07 -9.85 -1.82
C MET A 256 14.16 -9.20 -0.96
N ILE A 257 14.95 -10.01 -0.25
CA ILE A 257 16.07 -9.48 0.55
C ILE A 257 17.17 -8.94 -0.35
N ASP A 258 17.58 -9.65 -1.41
CA ASP A 258 18.59 -9.15 -2.37
C ASP A 258 18.17 -7.80 -2.98
N GLY A 259 16.95 -7.70 -3.47
CA GLY A 259 16.43 -6.46 -4.03
C GLY A 259 16.37 -5.32 -3.00
N SER A 260 15.93 -5.61 -1.77
CA SER A 260 15.86 -4.62 -0.69
C SER A 260 17.24 -4.09 -0.29
N LEU A 261 18.23 -4.97 -0.16
CA LEU A 261 19.62 -4.56 0.15
C LEU A 261 20.18 -3.61 -0.92
N ARG A 262 19.88 -3.84 -2.19
CA ARG A 262 20.26 -2.94 -3.29
C ARG A 262 19.57 -1.60 -3.20
N MET A 263 18.27 -1.59 -2.91
CA MET A 263 17.47 -0.38 -2.79
C MET A 263 17.95 0.52 -1.64
N ILE A 264 18.13 -0.03 -0.43
CA ILE A 264 18.57 0.76 0.72
C ILE A 264 19.96 1.34 0.53
N ARG A 265 20.89 0.61 -0.12
CA ARG A 265 22.23 1.09 -0.44
C ARG A 265 22.23 2.28 -1.41
N ARG A 266 21.19 2.42 -2.20
CA ARG A 266 20.95 3.55 -3.10
C ARG A 266 19.93 4.54 -2.56
N GLY A 267 19.70 4.55 -1.23
CA GLY A 267 18.86 5.54 -0.56
C GLY A 267 17.34 5.36 -0.75
N GLN A 268 16.88 4.23 -1.34
CA GLN A 268 15.46 4.04 -1.62
C GLN A 268 14.70 3.40 -0.46
N ALA A 269 13.38 3.65 -0.38
CA ALA A 269 12.56 3.21 0.75
C ALA A 269 12.09 1.76 0.65
N VAL A 270 12.06 1.04 1.78
CA VAL A 270 11.59 -0.34 1.87
C VAL A 270 10.50 -0.47 2.94
N PHE A 271 9.33 -1.00 2.54
CA PHE A 271 8.22 -1.32 3.43
C PHE A 271 8.24 -2.80 3.73
N VAL A 272 8.36 -3.18 4.99
CA VAL A 272 8.39 -4.59 5.41
C VAL A 272 7.02 -4.96 5.94
N THR A 273 6.30 -5.78 5.20
CA THR A 273 4.90 -6.10 5.45
C THR A 273 4.70 -7.61 5.54
N PRO A 274 4.87 -8.24 6.69
CA PRO A 274 4.55 -9.64 6.87
C PRO A 274 3.08 -9.92 6.59
N PHE A 275 2.81 -11.07 5.95
CA PHE A 275 1.48 -11.59 5.70
C PHE A 275 1.21 -12.74 6.63
N THR A 276 0.56 -12.47 7.78
CA THR A 276 0.36 -13.44 8.87
C THR A 276 -1.11 -13.74 9.08
N LEU A 277 -1.57 -14.91 8.63
CA LEU A 277 -2.95 -15.35 8.80
C LEU A 277 -3.08 -16.21 10.07
N ALA A 278 -3.82 -15.67 11.04
CA ALA A 278 -4.08 -16.34 12.30
C ALA A 278 -4.80 -17.68 12.08
N GLY A 279 -4.22 -18.75 12.58
CA GLY A 279 -4.74 -20.11 12.45
C GLY A 279 -4.31 -20.87 11.18
N ALA A 280 -3.63 -20.21 10.22
CA ALA A 280 -3.09 -20.86 9.03
C ALA A 280 -1.55 -20.84 8.99
N MET A 281 -0.92 -19.66 9.04
CA MET A 281 0.53 -19.49 8.99
C MET A 281 1.06 -18.72 10.21
N ALA A 282 0.21 -18.48 11.20
CA ALA A 282 0.51 -17.79 12.44
C ALA A 282 -0.28 -18.42 13.59
N PRO A 283 0.06 -18.13 14.86
CA PRO A 283 -0.78 -18.53 15.99
C PRO A 283 -2.25 -18.14 15.80
N VAL A 284 -3.16 -18.93 16.36
CA VAL A 284 -4.63 -18.72 16.16
C VAL A 284 -5.14 -17.43 16.79
N THR A 285 -4.47 -16.91 17.81
CA THR A 285 -4.86 -15.64 18.44
C THR A 285 -4.33 -14.46 17.64
N ILE A 286 -5.12 -13.39 17.56
CA ILE A 286 -4.72 -12.17 16.83
C ILE A 286 -3.45 -11.56 17.42
N THR A 287 -3.33 -11.50 18.75
CA THR A 287 -2.11 -11.00 19.42
C THR A 287 -0.89 -11.86 19.11
N GLY A 288 -1.03 -13.19 19.07
CA GLY A 288 0.04 -14.10 18.67
C GLY A 288 0.45 -13.93 17.20
N ALA A 289 -0.51 -13.75 16.29
CA ALA A 289 -0.24 -13.48 14.89
C ALA A 289 0.46 -12.13 14.69
N VAL A 290 0.05 -11.09 15.43
CA VAL A 290 0.75 -9.79 15.42
C VAL A 290 2.16 -9.92 16.00
N THR A 291 2.35 -10.68 17.08
CA THR A 291 3.69 -10.93 17.67
C THR A 291 4.63 -11.54 16.64
N LEU A 292 4.17 -12.54 15.88
CA LEU A 292 4.94 -13.14 14.79
C LEU A 292 5.25 -12.12 13.69
N SER A 293 4.24 -11.36 13.26
CA SER A 293 4.40 -10.30 12.24
C SER A 293 5.45 -9.26 12.66
N ILE A 294 5.43 -8.82 13.93
CA ILE A 294 6.41 -7.88 14.48
C ILE A 294 7.82 -8.49 14.46
N ALA A 295 7.99 -9.74 14.89
CA ALA A 295 9.30 -10.40 14.85
C ALA A 295 9.88 -10.46 13.43
N GLU A 296 9.06 -10.87 12.46
CA GLU A 296 9.48 -10.94 11.04
C GLU A 296 9.82 -9.54 10.49
N ALA A 297 9.00 -8.52 10.77
CA ALA A 297 9.27 -7.17 10.29
C ALA A 297 10.55 -6.58 10.90
N LEU A 298 10.72 -6.70 12.22
CA LEU A 298 11.88 -6.15 12.91
C LEU A 298 13.19 -6.84 12.51
N SER A 299 13.17 -8.14 12.18
CA SER A 299 14.36 -8.86 11.71
C SER A 299 14.92 -8.28 10.42
N ALA A 300 14.05 -7.99 9.44
CA ALA A 300 14.46 -7.36 8.18
C ALA A 300 14.84 -5.89 8.37
N ILE A 301 14.08 -5.12 9.15
CA ILE A 301 14.41 -3.71 9.44
C ILE A 301 15.76 -3.62 10.16
N ALA A 302 16.05 -4.49 11.12
CA ALA A 302 17.35 -4.52 11.80
C ALA A 302 18.51 -4.80 10.84
N LEU A 303 18.35 -5.74 9.89
CA LEU A 303 19.32 -5.97 8.84
C LEU A 303 19.54 -4.71 7.99
N PHE A 304 18.45 -4.05 7.56
CA PHE A 304 18.54 -2.87 6.71
C PHE A 304 19.23 -1.70 7.43
N GLN A 305 18.92 -1.49 8.70
CA GLN A 305 19.56 -0.46 9.51
C GLN A 305 21.02 -0.79 9.87
N HIS A 306 21.39 -2.08 9.92
CA HIS A 306 22.78 -2.50 10.06
C HIS A 306 23.60 -2.17 8.79
N VAL A 307 23.02 -2.42 7.62
CA VAL A 307 23.68 -2.19 6.32
C VAL A 307 23.75 -0.71 5.96
N GLN A 308 22.65 0.01 6.15
CA GLN A 308 22.50 1.44 5.84
C GLN A 308 21.76 2.14 6.98
N PRO A 309 22.49 2.60 8.02
CA PRO A 309 21.88 3.31 9.14
C PRO A 309 21.08 4.55 8.67
N GLY A 310 19.86 4.69 9.17
CA GLY A 310 18.97 5.78 8.78
C GLY A 310 18.23 5.57 7.47
N CYS A 311 18.32 4.39 6.83
CA CYS A 311 17.55 4.10 5.62
C CYS A 311 16.04 4.13 5.89
N ALA A 312 15.29 4.61 4.91
CA ALA A 312 13.83 4.78 5.00
C ALA A 312 13.12 3.43 5.04
N CYS A 313 12.56 3.08 6.20
CA CYS A 313 11.82 1.84 6.43
C CYS A 313 10.43 2.12 6.98
N VAL A 314 9.47 1.26 6.63
CA VAL A 314 8.10 1.29 7.15
C VAL A 314 7.76 -0.11 7.65
N ILE A 315 7.14 -0.20 8.83
CA ILE A 315 6.57 -1.44 9.33
C ILE A 315 5.16 -1.60 8.76
N GLY A 316 4.89 -2.71 8.11
CA GLY A 316 3.59 -3.00 7.53
C GLY A 316 2.84 -4.07 8.30
N THR A 317 1.52 -4.09 8.13
CA THR A 317 0.67 -5.19 8.59
C THR A 317 -0.21 -5.71 7.45
N PHE A 318 -0.35 -7.02 7.42
CA PHE A 318 -1.31 -7.74 6.61
C PHE A 318 -1.84 -8.95 7.40
N THR A 319 -2.04 -8.74 8.71
CA THR A 319 -2.48 -9.76 9.65
C THR A 319 -4.01 -9.83 9.67
N SER A 320 -4.55 -11.02 9.48
CA SER A 320 -6.00 -11.32 9.55
C SER A 320 -6.22 -12.72 10.10
N ASN A 321 -7.47 -13.07 10.34
CA ASN A 321 -7.91 -14.45 10.51
C ASN A 321 -8.18 -15.09 9.13
N VAL A 322 -8.50 -16.37 9.13
CA VAL A 322 -8.94 -17.12 7.96
C VAL A 322 -10.38 -17.60 8.13
N ASP A 323 -11.10 -17.73 7.02
CA ASP A 323 -12.30 -18.52 7.00
C ASP A 323 -11.93 -20.00 7.18
N MET A 324 -12.38 -20.61 8.28
CA MET A 324 -12.01 -21.98 8.65
C MET A 324 -12.54 -23.05 7.70
N LYS A 325 -13.48 -22.71 6.80
CA LYS A 325 -14.01 -23.64 5.79
C LYS A 325 -13.19 -23.65 4.51
N SER A 326 -12.84 -22.45 4.02
CA SER A 326 -12.15 -22.29 2.73
C SER A 326 -10.64 -22.08 2.88
N GLY A 327 -10.17 -21.66 4.06
CA GLY A 327 -8.78 -21.24 4.29
C GLY A 327 -8.45 -19.87 3.68
N ALA A 328 -9.44 -19.17 3.11
CA ALA A 328 -9.23 -17.85 2.53
C ALA A 328 -9.03 -16.77 3.61
N PRO A 329 -8.24 -15.73 3.35
CA PRO A 329 -8.12 -14.60 4.27
C PRO A 329 -9.49 -13.93 4.49
N ALA A 330 -9.81 -13.60 5.74
CA ALA A 330 -11.05 -12.92 6.10
C ALA A 330 -10.80 -11.44 6.33
N PHE A 331 -10.62 -10.67 5.25
CA PHE A 331 -10.39 -9.23 5.32
C PHE A 331 -11.68 -8.43 5.57
N GLY A 332 -11.54 -7.25 6.18
CA GLY A 332 -12.67 -6.39 6.53
C GLY A 332 -13.46 -6.87 7.76
N THR A 333 -12.98 -7.91 8.44
CA THR A 333 -13.55 -8.45 9.69
C THR A 333 -13.07 -7.68 10.92
N PRO A 334 -13.76 -7.80 12.06
CA PRO A 334 -13.29 -7.21 13.33
C PRO A 334 -11.89 -7.65 13.73
N GLU A 335 -11.51 -8.89 13.43
CA GLU A 335 -10.18 -9.43 13.68
C GLU A 335 -9.11 -8.70 12.88
N TYR A 336 -9.37 -8.45 11.58
CA TYR A 336 -8.48 -7.65 10.73
C TYR A 336 -8.32 -6.23 11.26
N MET A 337 -9.45 -5.58 11.63
CA MET A 337 -9.44 -4.25 12.22
C MET A 337 -8.59 -4.20 13.50
N ARG A 338 -8.81 -5.20 14.39
CA ARG A 338 -8.08 -5.30 15.66
C ARG A 338 -6.58 -5.50 15.44
N ALA A 339 -6.19 -6.40 14.51
CA ALA A 339 -4.79 -6.63 14.16
C ALA A 339 -4.13 -5.34 13.64
N THR A 340 -4.82 -4.58 12.77
CA THR A 340 -4.34 -3.31 12.25
C THR A 340 -4.13 -2.27 13.36
N GLN A 341 -5.07 -2.13 14.28
CA GLN A 341 -4.97 -1.20 15.40
C GLN A 341 -3.83 -1.56 16.37
N ILE A 342 -3.68 -2.86 16.70
CA ILE A 342 -2.57 -3.34 17.53
C ILE A 342 -1.23 -3.08 16.85
N THR A 343 -1.11 -3.34 15.54
CA THR A 343 0.13 -3.06 14.81
C THR A 343 0.44 -1.57 14.78
N GLY A 344 -0.57 -0.69 14.68
CA GLY A 344 -0.39 0.75 14.80
C GLY A 344 0.20 1.17 16.14
N GLN A 345 -0.30 0.59 17.22
CA GLN A 345 0.23 0.81 18.56
C GLN A 345 1.67 0.33 18.68
N MET A 346 2.00 -0.86 18.14
CA MET A 346 3.37 -1.38 18.12
C MET A 346 4.31 -0.53 17.25
N ALA A 347 3.86 -0.04 16.10
CA ALA A 347 4.67 0.82 15.24
C ALA A 347 5.05 2.14 15.95
N ARG A 348 4.12 2.74 16.70
CA ARG A 348 4.40 3.90 17.56
C ARG A 348 5.37 3.55 18.70
N PHE A 349 5.24 2.39 19.32
CA PHE A 349 6.17 1.91 20.33
C PHE A 349 7.61 1.82 19.82
N TYR A 350 7.80 1.41 18.55
CA TYR A 350 9.12 1.35 17.90
C TYR A 350 9.55 2.68 17.27
N GLY A 351 8.68 3.66 17.15
CA GLY A 351 8.95 4.93 16.48
C GLY A 351 9.13 4.81 14.97
N ILE A 352 8.57 3.78 14.33
CA ILE A 352 8.67 3.52 12.89
C ILE A 352 7.34 3.85 12.21
N PRO A 353 7.33 4.52 11.03
CA PRO A 353 6.11 4.74 10.28
C PRO A 353 5.40 3.43 9.92
N MET A 354 4.07 3.46 9.88
CA MET A 354 3.25 2.28 9.63
C MET A 354 2.56 2.31 8.27
N ARG A 355 2.44 1.13 7.67
CA ARG A 355 1.61 0.84 6.50
C ARG A 355 0.51 -0.16 6.85
N ALA A 356 -0.74 0.14 6.46
CA ALA A 356 -1.89 -0.76 6.50
C ALA A 356 -2.56 -0.85 5.12
N SER A 357 -3.73 -1.48 5.03
CA SER A 357 -4.42 -1.69 3.75
C SER A 357 -5.93 -1.53 3.87
N GLY A 358 -6.54 -1.00 2.79
CA GLY A 358 -7.97 -1.06 2.55
C GLY A 358 -8.30 -2.29 1.70
N VAL A 359 -8.83 -3.34 2.30
CA VAL A 359 -9.01 -4.65 1.64
C VAL A 359 -10.38 -5.25 1.92
N CYS A 360 -10.83 -6.13 1.04
CA CYS A 360 -12.05 -6.91 1.21
C CYS A 360 -11.91 -8.33 0.67
N THR A 361 -12.81 -9.21 1.03
CA THR A 361 -12.93 -10.58 0.52
C THR A 361 -14.05 -10.78 -0.50
N ALA A 362 -14.97 -9.83 -0.60
CA ALA A 362 -16.06 -9.87 -1.55
C ALA A 362 -15.60 -10.14 -2.97
N ASN A 363 -16.34 -10.97 -3.72
CA ASN A 363 -15.96 -11.41 -5.06
C ASN A 363 -16.41 -10.46 -6.17
N VAL A 364 -17.36 -9.57 -5.85
CA VAL A 364 -17.97 -8.62 -6.80
C VAL A 364 -18.11 -7.24 -6.15
N PRO A 365 -18.22 -6.16 -6.94
CA PRO A 365 -18.41 -4.80 -6.42
C PRO A 365 -19.85 -4.58 -5.94
N ASP A 366 -20.16 -5.00 -4.73
CA ASP A 366 -21.47 -4.93 -4.10
C ASP A 366 -21.42 -4.31 -2.69
N GLY A 367 -22.53 -4.42 -1.94
CA GLY A 367 -22.64 -3.90 -0.58
C GLY A 367 -21.66 -4.56 0.40
N GLN A 368 -21.35 -5.85 0.24
CA GLN A 368 -20.35 -6.55 1.05
C GLN A 368 -18.95 -5.93 0.82
N SER A 369 -18.60 -5.72 -0.44
CA SER A 369 -17.28 -5.20 -0.80
C SER A 369 -17.03 -3.81 -0.20
N ILE A 370 -18.04 -2.94 -0.19
CA ILE A 370 -17.96 -1.61 0.40
C ILE A 370 -17.90 -1.67 1.92
N TRP A 371 -18.71 -2.53 2.54
CA TRP A 371 -18.70 -2.73 3.99
C TRP A 371 -17.33 -3.18 4.50
N GLU A 372 -16.76 -4.22 3.90
CA GLU A 372 -15.46 -4.76 4.28
C GLU A 372 -14.32 -3.76 4.06
N THR A 373 -14.33 -3.05 2.90
CA THR A 373 -13.34 -1.99 2.63
C THR A 373 -13.48 -0.83 3.59
N SER A 374 -14.70 -0.39 3.90
CA SER A 374 -14.94 0.69 4.88
C SER A 374 -14.36 0.34 6.25
N ASN A 375 -14.58 -0.88 6.72
CA ASN A 375 -14.01 -1.36 7.98
C ASN A 375 -12.47 -1.36 7.95
N SER A 376 -11.88 -1.83 6.85
CA SER A 376 -10.42 -1.87 6.66
C SER A 376 -9.83 -0.46 6.61
N LEU A 377 -10.42 0.46 5.85
CA LEU A 377 -9.97 1.86 5.74
C LEU A 377 -10.11 2.60 7.08
N TRP A 378 -11.24 2.46 7.76
CA TRP A 378 -11.43 3.10 9.06
C TRP A 378 -10.44 2.58 10.10
N SER A 379 -10.20 1.27 10.14
CA SER A 379 -9.21 0.73 11.07
C SER A 379 -7.80 1.24 10.78
N ALA A 380 -7.43 1.39 9.51
CA ALA A 380 -6.16 1.97 9.11
C ALA A 380 -6.03 3.44 9.54
N VAL A 381 -7.05 4.27 9.27
CA VAL A 381 -7.05 5.68 9.68
C VAL A 381 -7.00 5.81 11.20
N GLN A 382 -7.83 5.05 11.91
CA GLN A 382 -7.91 5.08 13.37
C GLN A 382 -6.68 4.49 14.08
N SER A 383 -5.88 3.66 13.39
CA SER A 383 -4.64 3.12 13.96
C SER A 383 -3.47 4.11 13.92
N GLY A 384 -3.64 5.30 13.31
CA GLY A 384 -2.55 6.23 13.07
C GLY A 384 -1.58 5.78 11.97
N THR A 385 -2.09 5.06 10.96
CA THR A 385 -1.30 4.59 9.81
C THR A 385 -0.88 5.76 8.92
N HIS A 386 0.36 5.72 8.42
CA HIS A 386 0.91 6.73 7.52
C HIS A 386 0.67 6.39 6.05
N VAL A 387 0.60 5.11 5.70
CA VAL A 387 0.37 4.63 4.33
C VAL A 387 -0.75 3.61 4.31
N VAL A 388 -1.86 3.92 3.65
CA VAL A 388 -2.97 2.98 3.40
C VAL A 388 -2.86 2.46 1.98
N TYR A 389 -2.35 1.24 1.86
CA TYR A 389 -2.25 0.54 0.58
C TYR A 389 -3.59 -0.10 0.19
N HIS A 390 -3.77 -0.43 -1.07
CA HIS A 390 -5.00 -1.07 -1.58
C HIS A 390 -6.29 -0.30 -1.22
N ALA A 391 -6.19 1.03 -1.09
CA ALA A 391 -7.30 1.86 -0.65
C ALA A 391 -8.46 1.92 -1.66
N ALA A 392 -8.22 1.51 -2.92
CA ALA A 392 -9.22 1.53 -3.97
C ALA A 392 -9.03 0.37 -4.96
N GLY A 393 -10.12 -0.31 -5.33
CA GLY A 393 -10.18 -1.27 -6.43
C GLY A 393 -9.89 -2.73 -6.10
N TRP A 394 -9.80 -3.11 -4.82
CA TRP A 394 -9.45 -4.45 -4.37
C TRP A 394 -10.68 -5.36 -4.19
N LEU A 395 -10.63 -6.58 -4.74
CA LEU A 395 -11.65 -7.64 -4.58
C LEU A 395 -11.00 -9.02 -4.38
N GLU A 396 -11.82 -9.97 -3.92
CA GLU A 396 -11.52 -11.41 -3.78
C GLU A 396 -10.21 -11.67 -3.03
N GLY A 397 -10.00 -10.98 -1.89
CA GLY A 397 -8.78 -11.18 -1.09
C GLY A 397 -7.47 -10.85 -1.81
N GLY A 398 -7.50 -10.02 -2.88
CA GLY A 398 -6.35 -9.63 -3.69
C GLY A 398 -6.20 -10.38 -5.00
N LEU A 399 -7.19 -11.14 -5.40
CA LEU A 399 -7.16 -11.88 -6.65
C LEU A 399 -7.75 -11.11 -7.83
N ILE A 400 -8.47 -9.99 -7.57
CA ILE A 400 -9.14 -9.19 -8.60
C ILE A 400 -8.88 -7.69 -8.38
N ALA A 401 -8.56 -6.96 -9.48
CA ALA A 401 -8.67 -5.52 -9.57
C ALA A 401 -9.97 -5.15 -10.29
N CYS A 402 -10.66 -4.10 -9.79
CA CYS A 402 -11.93 -3.66 -10.37
C CYS A 402 -11.99 -2.14 -10.47
N PRO A 403 -12.14 -1.55 -11.67
CA PRO A 403 -12.20 -0.10 -11.84
C PRO A 403 -13.48 0.52 -11.25
N GLU A 404 -14.61 -0.18 -11.30
CA GLU A 404 -15.85 0.29 -10.68
C GLU A 404 -15.71 0.34 -9.16
N LYS A 405 -15.12 -0.70 -8.57
CA LYS A 405 -14.78 -0.74 -7.15
C LYS A 405 -13.81 0.36 -6.77
N PHE A 406 -12.86 0.69 -7.65
CA PHE A 406 -11.92 1.79 -7.44
C PHE A 406 -12.63 3.15 -7.28
N ILE A 407 -13.75 3.34 -8.00
CA ILE A 407 -14.57 4.57 -7.91
C ILE A 407 -15.50 4.53 -6.70
N MET A 408 -15.95 3.34 -6.30
CA MET A 408 -16.84 3.14 -5.16
C MET A 408 -16.12 3.34 -3.82
N ASP A 409 -14.87 2.90 -3.74
CA ASP A 409 -14.00 3.05 -2.55
C ASP A 409 -13.63 4.52 -2.31
#